data_bf9529c445fe1c0fa250a6051000a866
#
_entry.id   bf9529c445fe1c0fa250a6051000a866
#
_cell.length_a   1.000
_cell.length_b   1.000
_cell.length_c   1.000
_cell.angle_alpha   90.00
_cell.angle_beta   90.00
_cell.angle_gamma   90.00
#
_symmetry.space_group_name_H-M   'P 1'
#
loop_
_entity.id
_entity.type
_entity.pdbx_description
1 polymer ?
#
loop_
_entity_poly.entity_id
_entity_poly.type
_entity_poly.pdbx_seq_one_letter_code
_entity_poly.pdbx_strand_id
1 'polypeptide(L)'
;MIDDSPRLIGWSHTRFGKLEHHPDVESLMAEVAMAAVADAGLSASDIDGIYVGVFNNGFSRQSFEAALVGVGHPELARIPAVRLENACATGSAAIFGALDFIESRRGRTALVIGAEKMTHADGDTVNDVLLGAAHRRTEAGAGSFAGVFGQLATEYAARFGEHHDALARISAKNHRNGLANPWAHMRKDLGFDFCATVSERNPVVAGPLLRTDCSMVSDGAAALVIAAPDVARTARRSVRVAGRAQASEPLPMARRRDPLFFDGVRAAFSAALAEAAVTLSDLDLIETHDCFTQAELMQYEAFGLAEHGKGATVVAEGLTERDGRMPVNVSGGLKAKGHPVGATGVSQHVLAARQLVGEAADMQLPSASRAAVFNMGGAAVANYATVLEGHR
;
A
#
# COMPACT_ATOMS: atom_id res chain seq x y z
N MET A 1 15.53 15.44 -23.68
CA MET A 1 14.49 16.13 -22.92
C MET A 1 15.00 16.30 -21.49
N ILE A 2 14.81 17.45 -20.87
CA ILE A 2 15.11 17.65 -19.45
C ILE A 2 14.10 16.79 -18.68
N ASP A 3 14.60 15.95 -17.77
CA ASP A 3 13.74 15.12 -16.91
C ASP A 3 13.12 16.03 -15.84
N ASP A 4 11.84 16.37 -16.01
CA ASP A 4 11.04 17.23 -15.11
C ASP A 4 10.25 16.41 -14.08
N SER A 5 10.47 15.10 -13.99
CA SER A 5 9.69 14.23 -13.10
C SER A 5 10.01 14.52 -11.61
N PRO A 6 9.00 14.57 -10.74
CA PRO A 6 9.20 14.67 -9.28
C PRO A 6 10.01 13.50 -8.72
N ARG A 7 10.64 13.71 -7.58
CA ARG A 7 11.50 12.72 -6.93
C ARG A 7 11.19 12.58 -5.45
N LEU A 8 11.26 11.35 -4.97
CA LEU A 8 11.26 11.04 -3.54
C LEU A 8 12.69 11.25 -3.03
N ILE A 9 12.90 12.11 -2.04
CA ILE A 9 14.24 12.47 -1.56
C ILE A 9 14.48 12.19 -0.07
N GLY A 10 13.43 11.96 0.71
CA GLY A 10 13.51 11.62 2.13
C GLY A 10 12.32 10.81 2.57
N TRP A 11 12.50 10.00 3.63
CA TRP A 11 11.44 9.15 4.14
C TRP A 11 11.66 8.75 5.60
N SER A 12 10.53 8.45 6.25
CA SER A 12 10.49 7.86 7.58
C SER A 12 9.38 6.83 7.67
N HIS A 13 9.49 5.90 8.61
CA HIS A 13 8.55 4.81 8.78
C HIS A 13 8.58 4.31 10.22
N THR A 14 7.44 4.28 10.93
CA THR A 14 7.34 3.60 12.22
C THR A 14 7.37 2.08 12.00
N ARG A 15 7.71 1.30 13.01
CA ARG A 15 7.32 -0.11 12.96
C ARG A 15 5.79 -0.18 12.96
N PHE A 16 5.22 -1.03 12.11
CA PHE A 16 3.78 -1.32 12.19
C PHE A 16 3.51 -2.33 13.29
N GLY A 17 2.32 -2.24 13.90
CA GLY A 17 1.98 -3.16 14.98
C GLY A 17 0.85 -2.67 15.85
N LYS A 18 0.75 -3.25 17.05
CA LYS A 18 -0.07 -2.73 18.13
C LYS A 18 0.78 -1.74 18.94
N LEU A 19 0.65 -0.45 18.62
CA LEU A 19 1.52 0.61 19.14
C LEU A 19 0.87 1.32 20.35
N GLU A 20 0.90 0.66 21.50
CA GLU A 20 0.24 1.16 22.73
C GLU A 20 0.86 2.46 23.27
N HIS A 21 2.12 2.74 22.94
CA HIS A 21 2.81 3.98 23.33
C HIS A 21 2.40 5.20 22.48
N HIS A 22 1.72 4.99 21.36
CA HIS A 22 1.07 6.06 20.60
C HIS A 22 -0.43 6.09 20.96
N PRO A 23 -0.90 7.13 21.66
CA PRO A 23 -2.30 7.20 22.07
C PRO A 23 -3.25 7.43 20.90
N ASP A 24 -2.77 8.07 19.82
CA ASP A 24 -3.58 8.56 18.73
C ASP A 24 -2.80 8.68 17.41
N VAL A 25 -3.49 9.11 16.35
CA VAL A 25 -2.90 9.34 15.03
C VAL A 25 -1.96 10.55 15.00
N GLU A 26 -2.17 11.55 15.87
CA GLU A 26 -1.33 12.74 15.98
C GLU A 26 0.09 12.35 16.37
N SER A 27 0.23 11.55 17.43
CA SER A 27 1.54 11.07 17.91
C SER A 27 2.27 10.20 16.87
N LEU A 28 1.54 9.40 16.08
CA LEU A 28 2.09 8.63 14.98
C LEU A 28 2.61 9.52 13.85
N MET A 29 1.85 10.55 13.48
CA MET A 29 2.26 11.53 12.45
C MET A 29 3.47 12.33 12.91
N ALA A 30 3.48 12.75 14.19
CA ALA A 30 4.60 13.49 14.77
C ALA A 30 5.92 12.71 14.72
N GLU A 31 5.91 11.39 14.97
CA GLU A 31 7.12 10.57 14.90
C GLU A 31 7.78 10.60 13.52
N VAL A 32 6.99 10.59 12.43
CA VAL A 32 7.53 10.45 11.07
C VAL A 32 7.72 11.76 10.32
N ALA A 33 7.00 12.83 10.68
CA ALA A 33 6.94 14.06 9.91
C ALA A 33 8.33 14.72 9.76
N MET A 34 8.89 15.21 10.87
CA MET A 34 10.19 15.87 10.83
C MET A 34 11.34 14.89 10.60
N ALA A 35 11.18 13.61 10.93
CA ALA A 35 12.16 12.59 10.60
C ALA A 35 12.33 12.42 9.08
N ALA A 36 11.25 12.47 8.30
CA ALA A 36 11.33 12.42 6.84
C ALA A 36 11.95 13.70 6.25
N VAL A 37 11.61 14.87 6.81
CA VAL A 37 12.19 16.17 6.40
C VAL A 37 13.70 16.19 6.65
N ALA A 38 14.14 15.78 7.85
CA ALA A 38 15.54 15.68 8.20
C ALA A 38 16.30 14.66 7.34
N ASP A 39 15.69 13.53 7.01
CA ASP A 39 16.24 12.49 6.13
C ASP A 39 16.44 13.00 4.69
N ALA A 40 15.60 13.95 4.24
CA ALA A 40 15.78 14.66 2.98
C ALA A 40 16.91 15.71 3.02
N GLY A 41 17.48 16.00 4.19
CA GLY A 41 18.45 17.07 4.39
C GLY A 41 17.83 18.48 4.39
N LEU A 42 16.52 18.56 4.68
CA LEU A 42 15.72 19.79 4.66
C LEU A 42 15.30 20.20 6.07
N SER A 43 14.75 21.40 6.17
CA SER A 43 14.10 21.95 7.36
C SER A 43 12.61 22.20 7.10
N ALA A 44 11.84 22.50 8.14
CA ALA A 44 10.42 22.81 8.00
C ALA A 44 10.16 24.00 7.05
N SER A 45 11.06 24.99 7.00
CA SER A 45 10.96 26.15 6.12
C SER A 45 11.13 25.83 4.63
N ASP A 46 11.64 24.66 4.30
CA ASP A 46 11.83 24.21 2.93
C ASP A 46 10.58 23.46 2.39
N ILE A 47 9.56 23.22 3.23
CA ILE A 47 8.33 22.52 2.85
C ILE A 47 7.25 23.51 2.42
N ASP A 48 6.76 23.38 1.19
CA ASP A 48 5.75 24.25 0.60
C ASP A 48 4.30 23.77 0.83
N GLY A 49 4.11 22.47 1.08
CA GLY A 49 2.78 21.89 1.31
C GLY A 49 2.83 20.54 2.03
N ILE A 50 1.78 20.22 2.78
CA ILE A 50 1.64 18.97 3.54
C ILE A 50 0.39 18.22 3.07
N TYR A 51 0.57 16.93 2.74
CA TYR A 51 -0.48 16.04 2.25
C TYR A 51 -0.62 14.85 3.19
N VAL A 52 -1.76 14.77 3.87
CA VAL A 52 -2.00 13.78 4.91
C VAL A 52 -3.00 12.73 4.43
N GLY A 53 -2.61 11.48 4.48
CA GLY A 53 -3.45 10.32 4.24
C GLY A 53 -3.84 9.66 5.56
N VAL A 54 -5.05 9.93 6.02
CA VAL A 54 -5.67 9.26 7.18
C VAL A 54 -7.08 8.85 6.78
N PHE A 55 -7.39 7.57 6.89
CA PHE A 55 -8.72 7.06 6.58
C PHE A 55 -9.72 7.47 7.68
N ASN A 56 -9.40 7.25 8.92
CA ASN A 56 -10.19 7.47 10.14
C ASN A 56 -11.59 6.82 10.06
N ASN A 57 -12.53 7.46 9.40
CA ASN A 57 -13.92 7.02 9.17
C ASN A 57 -14.62 6.43 10.41
N GLY A 58 -14.22 6.87 11.61
CA GLY A 58 -14.79 6.45 12.89
C GLY A 58 -13.82 5.74 13.83
N PHE A 59 -12.57 5.50 13.45
CA PHE A 59 -11.55 5.01 14.40
C PHE A 59 -11.26 6.03 15.49
N SER A 60 -11.28 7.32 15.16
CA SER A 60 -11.08 8.41 16.12
C SER A 60 -12.21 9.44 16.01
N ARG A 61 -12.58 10.04 17.15
CA ARG A 61 -13.49 11.20 17.17
C ARG A 61 -12.79 12.48 16.74
N GLN A 62 -11.46 12.54 16.82
CA GLN A 62 -10.69 13.67 16.33
C GLN A 62 -10.68 13.62 14.80
N SER A 63 -11.10 14.72 14.19
CA SER A 63 -10.98 14.99 12.77
C SER A 63 -9.98 16.11 12.53
N PHE A 64 -9.88 16.60 11.28
CA PHE A 64 -8.98 17.67 10.87
C PHE A 64 -7.51 17.27 10.98
N GLU A 65 -7.22 16.03 10.62
CA GLU A 65 -5.92 15.36 10.83
C GLU A 65 -4.76 16.11 10.16
N ALA A 66 -5.01 16.81 9.05
CA ALA A 66 -3.97 17.64 8.42
C ALA A 66 -3.42 18.74 9.34
N ALA A 67 -4.28 19.32 10.18
CA ALA A 67 -3.86 20.35 11.14
C ALA A 67 -3.12 19.78 12.36
N LEU A 68 -3.31 18.49 12.67
CA LEU A 68 -2.63 17.84 13.81
C LEU A 68 -1.13 17.74 13.60
N VAL A 69 -0.64 17.75 12.35
CA VAL A 69 0.80 17.78 12.04
C VAL A 69 1.47 19.00 12.68
N GLY A 70 0.80 20.15 12.63
CA GLY A 70 1.29 21.39 13.25
C GLY A 70 1.12 21.43 14.78
N VAL A 71 0.33 20.54 15.37
CA VAL A 71 0.25 20.36 16.83
C VAL A 71 1.49 19.62 17.33
N GLY A 72 1.84 18.51 16.66
CA GLY A 72 3.05 17.74 16.98
C GLY A 72 4.35 18.49 16.66
N HIS A 73 4.33 19.36 15.61
CA HIS A 73 5.47 20.13 15.13
C HIS A 73 5.07 21.58 14.84
N PRO A 74 5.16 22.51 15.81
CA PRO A 74 4.73 23.90 15.65
C PRO A 74 5.40 24.63 14.46
N GLU A 75 6.60 24.23 14.07
CA GLU A 75 7.31 24.73 12.89
C GLU A 75 6.60 24.41 11.57
N LEU A 76 5.77 23.38 11.52
CA LEU A 76 4.96 22.99 10.37
C LEU A 76 3.55 23.63 10.38
N ALA A 77 3.13 24.26 11.48
CA ALA A 77 1.75 24.70 11.70
C ALA A 77 1.25 25.78 10.72
N ARG A 78 2.13 26.48 10.04
CA ARG A 78 1.76 27.54 9.07
C ARG A 78 1.87 27.10 7.62
N ILE A 79 2.32 25.87 7.37
CA ILE A 79 2.40 25.32 6.03
C ILE A 79 1.00 24.84 5.61
N PRO A 80 0.54 25.18 4.39
CA PRO A 80 -0.74 24.69 3.89
C PRO A 80 -0.79 23.16 3.94
N ALA A 81 -1.81 22.62 4.61
CA ALA A 81 -1.96 21.19 4.81
C ALA A 81 -3.36 20.73 4.38
N VAL A 82 -3.44 19.58 3.74
CA VAL A 82 -4.70 18.97 3.30
C VAL A 82 -4.73 17.47 3.64
N ARG A 83 -5.89 16.98 4.08
CA ARG A 83 -6.15 15.55 4.19
C ARG A 83 -6.83 15.04 2.93
N LEU A 84 -6.34 13.90 2.44
CA LEU A 84 -7.00 13.11 1.40
C LEU A 84 -7.46 11.77 1.99
N GLU A 85 -8.54 11.25 1.43
CA GLU A 85 -9.10 9.95 1.80
C GLU A 85 -9.57 9.23 0.53
N ASN A 86 -9.24 7.95 0.39
CA ASN A 86 -9.73 7.07 -0.67
C ASN A 86 -9.67 5.59 -0.22
N ALA A 87 -10.30 5.32 0.92
CA ALA A 87 -10.27 4.04 1.62
C ALA A 87 -8.82 3.52 1.80
N CYS A 88 -8.55 2.26 1.50
CA CYS A 88 -7.20 1.68 1.65
C CYS A 88 -6.14 2.29 0.71
N ALA A 89 -6.55 3.07 -0.31
CA ALA A 89 -5.65 3.81 -1.20
C ALA A 89 -5.33 5.24 -0.73
N THR A 90 -5.78 5.61 0.46
CA THR A 90 -5.63 6.95 1.05
C THR A 90 -4.19 7.46 1.02
N GLY A 91 -3.21 6.62 1.37
CA GLY A 91 -1.80 7.03 1.34
C GLY A 91 -1.30 7.37 -0.08
N SER A 92 -1.71 6.59 -1.08
CA SER A 92 -1.37 6.89 -2.48
C SER A 92 -2.12 8.10 -3.01
N ALA A 93 -3.37 8.33 -2.58
CA ALA A 93 -4.10 9.55 -2.92
C ALA A 93 -3.36 10.81 -2.42
N ALA A 94 -2.81 10.75 -1.20
CA ALA A 94 -1.99 11.84 -0.66
C ALA A 94 -0.70 12.07 -1.47
N ILE A 95 -0.03 10.99 -1.90
CA ILE A 95 1.14 11.08 -2.79
C ILE A 95 0.76 11.73 -4.13
N PHE A 96 -0.33 11.30 -4.76
CA PHE A 96 -0.77 11.87 -6.04
C PHE A 96 -1.13 13.35 -5.92
N GLY A 97 -1.81 13.76 -4.84
CA GLY A 97 -2.05 15.18 -4.56
C GLY A 97 -0.77 16.00 -4.43
N ALA A 98 0.25 15.45 -3.77
CA ALA A 98 1.55 16.09 -3.65
C ALA A 98 2.31 16.14 -5.00
N LEU A 99 2.22 15.09 -5.82
CA LEU A 99 2.79 15.06 -7.17
C LEU A 99 2.15 16.14 -8.06
N ASP A 100 0.80 16.23 -8.06
CA ASP A 100 0.06 17.27 -8.79
C ASP A 100 0.47 18.68 -8.35
N PHE A 101 0.69 18.89 -7.07
CA PHE A 101 1.15 20.17 -6.51
C PHE A 101 2.55 20.55 -7.03
N ILE A 102 3.48 19.60 -7.08
CA ILE A 102 4.83 19.84 -7.61
C ILE A 102 4.80 20.07 -9.13
N GLU A 103 4.11 19.21 -9.88
CA GLU A 103 4.03 19.29 -11.35
C GLU A 103 3.31 20.56 -11.83
N SER A 104 2.29 21.00 -11.08
CA SER A 104 1.62 22.29 -11.35
C SER A 104 2.47 23.51 -10.97
N ARG A 105 3.67 23.31 -10.43
CA ARG A 105 4.61 24.36 -9.99
C ARG A 105 4.03 25.29 -8.91
N ARG A 106 3.08 24.80 -8.11
CA ARG A 106 2.52 25.55 -6.98
C ARG A 106 3.39 25.48 -5.74
N GLY A 107 4.28 24.48 -5.68
CA GLY A 107 5.35 24.30 -4.73
C GLY A 107 6.46 23.47 -5.33
N ARG A 108 7.57 23.36 -4.62
CA ARG A 108 8.77 22.64 -5.05
C ARG A 108 9.09 21.46 -4.16
N THR A 109 8.53 21.46 -2.95
CA THR A 109 8.68 20.42 -1.95
C THR A 109 7.35 20.17 -1.26
N ALA A 110 7.03 18.91 -1.05
CA ALA A 110 5.85 18.48 -0.32
C ALA A 110 6.19 17.38 0.68
N LEU A 111 5.69 17.52 1.90
CA LEU A 111 5.70 16.47 2.90
C LEU A 111 4.41 15.66 2.77
N VAL A 112 4.54 14.35 2.56
CA VAL A 112 3.40 13.42 2.54
C VAL A 112 3.47 12.54 3.76
N ILE A 113 2.37 12.42 4.51
CA ILE A 113 2.27 11.60 5.71
C ILE A 113 1.07 10.67 5.55
N GLY A 114 1.27 9.38 5.72
CA GLY A 114 0.20 8.40 5.87
C GLY A 114 0.21 7.83 7.27
N ALA A 115 -0.93 7.81 7.94
CA ALA A 115 -1.04 7.29 9.31
C ALA A 115 -2.40 6.65 9.57
N GLU A 116 -2.43 5.67 10.46
CA GLU A 116 -3.68 5.14 11.02
C GLU A 116 -3.46 4.56 12.41
N LYS A 117 -4.43 4.79 13.29
CA LYS A 117 -4.50 4.21 14.63
C LYS A 117 -5.77 3.38 14.74
N MET A 118 -5.64 2.06 14.66
CA MET A 118 -6.76 1.13 14.53
C MET A 118 -6.92 0.20 15.73
N THR A 119 -5.80 -0.18 16.39
CA THR A 119 -5.79 -1.29 17.37
C THR A 119 -6.39 -0.94 18.72
N HIS A 120 -6.78 0.32 18.95
CA HIS A 120 -7.50 0.74 20.13
C HIS A 120 -9.02 0.49 20.04
N ALA A 121 -9.53 0.32 18.80
CA ALA A 121 -10.95 0.01 18.58
C ALA A 121 -11.20 -1.50 18.78
N ASP A 122 -12.39 -1.84 19.25
CA ASP A 122 -12.82 -3.24 19.31
C ASP A 122 -13.10 -3.82 17.92
N GLY A 123 -13.24 -5.15 17.85
CA GLY A 123 -13.39 -5.86 16.58
C GLY A 123 -14.65 -5.46 15.80
N ASP A 124 -15.75 -5.16 16.48
CA ASP A 124 -17.02 -4.77 15.84
C ASP A 124 -16.91 -3.39 15.24
N THR A 125 -16.30 -2.43 15.96
CA THR A 125 -15.99 -1.10 15.45
C THR A 125 -15.06 -1.18 14.24
N VAL A 126 -13.99 -1.98 14.30
CA VAL A 126 -13.07 -2.17 13.18
C VAL A 126 -13.81 -2.73 11.96
N ASN A 127 -14.65 -3.75 12.15
CA ASN A 127 -15.42 -4.35 11.06
C ASN A 127 -16.40 -3.35 10.43
N ASP A 128 -17.12 -2.58 11.25
CA ASP A 128 -18.08 -1.59 10.75
C ASP A 128 -17.37 -0.47 9.97
N VAL A 129 -16.28 0.06 10.51
CA VAL A 129 -15.49 1.12 9.85
C VAL A 129 -14.94 0.63 8.52
N LEU A 130 -14.33 -0.56 8.47
CA LEU A 130 -13.76 -1.12 7.25
C LEU A 130 -14.83 -1.49 6.21
N LEU A 131 -16.03 -1.91 6.64
CA LEU A 131 -17.15 -2.17 5.72
C LEU A 131 -17.61 -0.89 5.00
N GLY A 132 -17.27 0.30 5.53
CA GLY A 132 -17.48 1.58 4.86
C GLY A 132 -16.71 1.71 3.53
N ALA A 133 -15.69 0.89 3.29
CA ALA A 133 -14.98 0.81 2.01
C ALA A 133 -15.72 0.00 0.92
N ALA A 134 -16.89 -0.60 1.27
CA ALA A 134 -17.83 -1.24 0.36
C ALA A 134 -19.13 -0.43 0.27
N HIS A 135 -19.97 -0.70 -0.71
CA HIS A 135 -21.26 -0.02 -0.83
C HIS A 135 -22.26 -0.61 0.17
N ARG A 136 -22.38 0.01 1.34
CA ARG A 136 -23.20 -0.49 2.47
C ARG A 136 -24.61 -0.90 2.06
N ARG A 137 -25.27 -0.15 1.16
CA ARG A 137 -26.66 -0.42 0.76
C ARG A 137 -26.83 -1.79 0.07
N THR A 138 -25.84 -2.25 -0.69
CA THR A 138 -25.91 -3.49 -1.47
C THR A 138 -25.01 -4.60 -0.94
N GLU A 139 -24.01 -4.27 -0.13
CA GLU A 139 -22.93 -5.19 0.28
C GLU A 139 -22.86 -5.42 1.79
N ALA A 140 -23.69 -4.73 2.60
CA ALA A 140 -23.74 -4.96 4.04
C ALA A 140 -24.08 -6.40 4.43
N GLY A 141 -24.78 -7.13 3.55
CA GLY A 141 -25.09 -8.56 3.75
C GLY A 141 -23.86 -9.48 3.80
N ALA A 142 -22.68 -9.00 3.36
CA ALA A 142 -21.40 -9.70 3.54
C ALA A 142 -20.91 -9.72 5.00
N GLY A 143 -21.51 -8.90 5.88
CA GLY A 143 -21.24 -8.85 7.31
C GLY A 143 -19.91 -8.18 7.71
N SER A 144 -18.92 -8.17 6.84
CA SER A 144 -17.62 -7.52 7.03
C SER A 144 -16.95 -7.27 5.69
N PHE A 145 -15.89 -6.45 5.69
CA PHE A 145 -15.08 -6.27 4.47
C PHE A 145 -14.37 -7.57 4.05
N ALA A 146 -13.98 -8.42 5.01
CA ALA A 146 -13.51 -9.77 4.74
C ALA A 146 -14.59 -10.64 4.07
N GLY A 147 -15.87 -10.44 4.43
CA GLY A 147 -17.00 -11.10 3.80
C GLY A 147 -17.14 -10.75 2.32
N VAL A 148 -16.87 -9.50 1.92
CA VAL A 148 -16.87 -9.09 0.50
C VAL A 148 -15.83 -9.89 -0.28
N PHE A 149 -14.60 -10.01 0.23
CA PHE A 149 -13.55 -10.81 -0.41
C PHE A 149 -13.80 -12.32 -0.31
N GLY A 150 -14.47 -12.78 0.75
CA GLY A 150 -14.93 -14.17 0.88
C GLY A 150 -15.92 -14.56 -0.22
N GLN A 151 -16.85 -13.65 -0.57
CA GLN A 151 -17.78 -13.84 -1.70
C GLN A 151 -17.00 -13.88 -3.03
N LEU A 152 -16.08 -12.94 -3.26
CA LEU A 152 -15.22 -12.96 -4.46
C LEU A 152 -14.42 -14.26 -4.58
N ALA A 153 -13.84 -14.76 -3.50
CA ALA A 153 -13.07 -16.01 -3.51
C ALA A 153 -13.97 -17.22 -3.81
N THR A 154 -15.21 -17.24 -3.27
CA THR A 154 -16.18 -18.29 -3.54
C THR A 154 -16.60 -18.29 -5.01
N GLU A 155 -16.91 -17.11 -5.57
CA GLU A 155 -17.31 -16.98 -6.98
C GLU A 155 -16.14 -17.29 -7.93
N TYR A 156 -14.91 -16.89 -7.54
CA TYR A 156 -13.70 -17.23 -8.29
C TYR A 156 -13.48 -18.74 -8.35
N ALA A 157 -13.59 -19.45 -7.22
CA ALA A 157 -13.48 -20.90 -7.17
C ALA A 157 -14.57 -21.58 -8.02
N ALA A 158 -15.80 -21.11 -7.95
CA ALA A 158 -16.91 -21.65 -8.75
C ALA A 158 -16.69 -21.49 -10.26
N ARG A 159 -16.03 -20.41 -10.70
CA ARG A 159 -15.85 -20.13 -12.13
C ARG A 159 -14.54 -20.73 -12.70
N PHE A 160 -13.45 -20.70 -11.93
CA PHE A 160 -12.12 -21.04 -12.42
C PHE A 160 -11.50 -22.29 -11.76
N GLY A 161 -12.18 -22.84 -10.76
CA GLY A 161 -11.72 -24.00 -10.00
C GLY A 161 -11.07 -23.65 -8.67
N GLU A 162 -10.86 -24.67 -7.86
CA GLU A 162 -10.26 -24.55 -6.52
C GLU A 162 -8.86 -23.95 -6.60
N HIS A 163 -8.57 -23.00 -5.72
CA HIS A 163 -7.31 -22.26 -5.68
C HIS A 163 -6.80 -21.99 -4.26
N HIS A 164 -7.32 -22.70 -3.28
CA HIS A 164 -6.94 -22.57 -1.87
C HIS A 164 -5.43 -22.69 -1.66
N ASP A 165 -4.77 -23.63 -2.32
CA ASP A 165 -3.31 -23.79 -2.23
C ASP A 165 -2.55 -22.56 -2.73
N ALA A 166 -3.06 -21.88 -3.75
CA ALA A 166 -2.43 -20.65 -4.24
C ALA A 166 -2.55 -19.52 -3.21
N LEU A 167 -3.71 -19.37 -2.56
CA LEU A 167 -3.90 -18.40 -1.48
C LEU A 167 -2.96 -18.69 -0.30
N ALA A 168 -2.86 -19.95 0.11
CA ALA A 168 -1.95 -20.37 1.18
C ALA A 168 -0.47 -20.12 0.84
N ARG A 169 -0.04 -20.32 -0.41
CA ARG A 169 1.31 -20.01 -0.87
C ARG A 169 1.60 -18.52 -0.88
N ILE A 170 0.66 -17.67 -1.33
CA ILE A 170 0.76 -16.21 -1.25
C ILE A 170 0.95 -15.80 0.21
N SER A 171 0.13 -16.32 1.11
CA SER A 171 0.23 -16.04 2.54
C SER A 171 1.60 -16.45 3.10
N ALA A 172 2.04 -17.68 2.84
CA ALA A 172 3.32 -18.19 3.30
C ALA A 172 4.52 -17.39 2.76
N LYS A 173 4.48 -17.02 1.48
CA LYS A 173 5.47 -16.15 0.83
C LYS A 173 5.57 -14.80 1.55
N ASN A 174 4.44 -14.12 1.76
CA ASN A 174 4.43 -12.80 2.38
C ASN A 174 4.88 -12.86 3.84
N HIS A 175 4.52 -13.91 4.60
CA HIS A 175 5.03 -14.12 5.96
C HIS A 175 6.54 -14.38 5.98
N ARG A 176 7.07 -15.17 5.06
CA ARG A 176 8.51 -15.43 4.93
C ARG A 176 9.27 -14.13 4.58
N ASN A 177 8.76 -13.34 3.63
CA ASN A 177 9.33 -12.04 3.27
C ASN A 177 9.31 -11.06 4.45
N GLY A 178 8.25 -11.06 5.25
CA GLY A 178 8.12 -10.22 6.44
C GLY A 178 9.17 -10.46 7.53
N LEU A 179 9.83 -11.63 7.56
CA LEU A 179 10.94 -11.90 8.49
C LEU A 179 12.08 -10.90 8.33
N ALA A 180 12.40 -10.56 7.08
CA ALA A 180 13.49 -9.66 6.72
C ALA A 180 13.14 -8.17 6.93
N ASN A 181 11.86 -7.85 7.12
CA ASN A 181 11.39 -6.47 7.26
C ASN A 181 11.42 -6.01 8.74
N PRO A 182 12.33 -5.09 9.13
CA PRO A 182 12.39 -4.61 10.52
C PRO A 182 11.16 -3.81 10.94
N TRP A 183 10.40 -3.27 10.00
CA TRP A 183 9.19 -2.47 10.24
C TRP A 183 7.90 -3.32 10.24
N ALA A 184 7.99 -4.63 9.97
CA ALA A 184 6.82 -5.48 9.89
C ALA A 184 6.19 -5.74 11.27
N HIS A 185 4.85 -5.79 11.28
CA HIS A 185 4.04 -6.17 12.43
C HIS A 185 4.33 -7.60 12.85
N MET A 186 4.27 -8.53 11.91
CA MET A 186 4.53 -9.95 12.14
C MET A 186 5.82 -10.40 11.44
N ARG A 187 6.86 -10.61 12.23
CA ARG A 187 8.13 -11.15 11.76
C ARG A 187 8.22 -12.63 12.11
N LYS A 188 7.37 -13.41 11.43
CA LYS A 188 7.29 -14.86 11.65
C LYS A 188 6.96 -15.59 10.36
N ASP A 189 7.80 -16.55 9.97
CA ASP A 189 7.45 -17.51 8.93
C ASP A 189 6.40 -18.49 9.47
N LEU A 190 5.27 -18.57 8.82
CA LEU A 190 4.18 -19.49 9.18
C LEU A 190 4.26 -20.80 8.40
N GLY A 191 4.94 -20.80 7.24
CA GLY A 191 5.02 -21.95 6.36
C GLY A 191 3.72 -22.25 5.61
N PHE A 192 3.83 -23.02 4.54
CA PHE A 192 2.68 -23.38 3.68
C PHE A 192 1.64 -24.22 4.44
N ASP A 193 2.07 -25.26 5.14
CA ASP A 193 1.15 -26.20 5.81
C ASP A 193 0.24 -25.49 6.84
N PHE A 194 0.80 -24.54 7.60
CA PHE A 194 0.01 -23.75 8.53
C PHE A 194 -0.99 -22.87 7.80
N CYS A 195 -0.57 -22.21 6.72
CA CYS A 195 -1.44 -21.32 5.95
C CYS A 195 -2.54 -22.08 5.20
N ALA A 196 -2.29 -23.32 4.80
CA ALA A 196 -3.25 -24.17 4.09
C ALA A 196 -4.22 -24.92 5.02
N THR A 197 -3.93 -24.98 6.34
CA THR A 197 -4.70 -25.84 7.25
C THR A 197 -5.64 -25.02 8.14
N VAL A 198 -6.93 -25.38 8.09
CA VAL A 198 -7.92 -24.86 9.05
C VAL A 198 -7.61 -25.37 10.44
N SER A 199 -7.51 -24.48 11.42
CA SER A 199 -7.26 -24.82 12.82
C SER A 199 -7.80 -23.73 13.74
N GLU A 200 -7.80 -23.94 15.07
CA GLU A 200 -8.13 -22.90 16.04
C GLU A 200 -7.24 -21.66 15.91
N ARG A 201 -5.99 -21.82 15.48
CA ARG A 201 -5.03 -20.73 15.27
C ARG A 201 -5.13 -20.10 13.89
N ASN A 202 -5.72 -20.80 12.93
CA ASN A 202 -5.97 -20.37 11.56
C ASN A 202 -7.41 -20.70 11.14
N PRO A 203 -8.43 -20.12 11.82
CA PRO A 203 -9.83 -20.41 11.52
C PRO A 203 -10.25 -19.79 10.19
N VAL A 204 -11.35 -20.29 9.64
CA VAL A 204 -12.10 -19.62 8.56
C VAL A 204 -12.62 -18.27 9.07
N VAL A 205 -12.40 -17.23 8.28
CA VAL A 205 -12.88 -15.86 8.57
C VAL A 205 -14.12 -15.53 7.74
N ALA A 206 -14.08 -15.79 6.44
CA ALA A 206 -15.21 -15.52 5.55
C ALA A 206 -15.10 -16.34 4.25
N GLY A 207 -16.17 -17.01 3.84
CA GLY A 207 -16.13 -17.90 2.66
C GLY A 207 -15.00 -18.92 2.81
N PRO A 208 -14.14 -19.11 1.79
CA PRO A 208 -12.99 -20.00 1.88
C PRO A 208 -11.76 -19.36 2.56
N LEU A 209 -11.81 -18.06 2.92
CA LEU A 209 -10.65 -17.32 3.43
C LEU A 209 -10.37 -17.68 4.89
N LEU A 210 -9.12 -18.01 5.17
CA LEU A 210 -8.61 -18.26 6.51
C LEU A 210 -8.05 -16.96 7.13
N ARG A 211 -7.75 -17.00 8.43
CA ARG A 211 -7.06 -15.88 9.12
C ARG A 211 -5.77 -15.48 8.40
N THR A 212 -5.03 -16.45 7.90
CA THR A 212 -3.80 -16.21 7.16
C THR A 212 -4.03 -15.61 5.78
N ASP A 213 -5.26 -15.58 5.26
CA ASP A 213 -5.60 -14.89 4.00
C ASP A 213 -5.92 -13.41 4.20
N CYS A 214 -6.11 -12.96 5.43
CA CYS A 214 -6.47 -11.59 5.77
C CYS A 214 -5.25 -10.80 6.27
N SER A 215 -5.11 -9.52 5.89
CA SER A 215 -4.13 -8.61 6.48
C SER A 215 -4.44 -8.34 7.95
N MET A 216 -3.43 -7.89 8.70
CA MET A 216 -3.60 -7.60 10.12
C MET A 216 -4.06 -6.16 10.34
N VAL A 217 -4.99 -5.97 11.29
CA VAL A 217 -5.28 -4.67 11.86
C VAL A 217 -4.02 -4.17 12.57
N SER A 218 -3.55 -3.00 12.17
CA SER A 218 -2.26 -2.45 12.62
C SER A 218 -2.34 -0.94 12.80
N ASP A 219 -1.55 -0.43 13.72
CA ASP A 219 -1.22 0.98 13.83
C ASP A 219 0.07 1.27 13.09
N GLY A 220 0.26 2.49 12.64
CA GLY A 220 1.52 2.95 12.11
C GLY A 220 1.43 4.18 11.26
N ALA A 221 2.59 4.75 10.95
CA ALA A 221 2.75 5.88 10.06
C ALA A 221 3.98 5.71 9.16
N ALA A 222 3.92 6.37 8.00
CA ALA A 222 5.05 6.55 7.11
C ALA A 222 4.99 7.94 6.49
N ALA A 223 6.14 8.52 6.19
CA ALA A 223 6.22 9.83 5.55
C ALA A 223 7.25 9.85 4.42
N LEU A 224 6.99 10.69 3.43
CA LEU A 224 7.84 10.97 2.27
C LEU A 224 8.02 12.47 2.10
N VAL A 225 9.20 12.89 1.63
CA VAL A 225 9.41 14.19 1.02
C VAL A 225 9.51 14.02 -0.48
N ILE A 226 8.62 14.70 -1.21
CA ILE A 226 8.60 14.75 -2.68
C ILE A 226 9.10 16.12 -3.10
N ALA A 227 10.02 16.16 -4.06
CA ALA A 227 10.62 17.39 -4.51
C ALA A 227 10.65 17.52 -6.04
N ALA A 228 10.65 18.76 -6.51
CA ALA A 228 10.94 19.09 -7.89
C ALA A 228 12.37 18.67 -8.27
N PRO A 229 12.65 18.37 -9.56
CA PRO A 229 13.94 17.83 -9.98
C PRO A 229 15.15 18.67 -9.61
N ASP A 230 15.01 19.98 -9.61
CA ASP A 230 16.09 20.91 -9.29
C ASP A 230 16.43 20.95 -7.79
N VAL A 231 15.44 20.78 -6.90
CA VAL A 231 15.67 20.57 -5.46
C VAL A 231 16.33 19.21 -5.23
N ALA A 232 15.85 18.18 -5.90
CA ALA A 232 16.35 16.82 -5.75
C ALA A 232 17.81 16.64 -6.18
N ARG A 233 18.37 17.54 -7.02
CA ARG A 233 19.79 17.49 -7.42
C ARG A 233 20.77 17.62 -6.27
N THR A 234 20.38 18.26 -5.19
CA THR A 234 21.23 18.46 -4.00
C THR A 234 20.96 17.43 -2.90
N ALA A 235 19.97 16.59 -3.08
CA ALA A 235 19.63 15.55 -2.11
C ALA A 235 20.69 14.44 -2.08
N ARG A 236 20.90 13.85 -0.91
CA ARG A 236 21.83 12.72 -0.71
C ARG A 236 21.51 11.54 -1.63
N ARG A 237 20.24 11.34 -1.91
CA ARG A 237 19.69 10.31 -2.80
C ARG A 237 18.34 10.75 -3.33
N SER A 238 17.94 10.19 -4.45
CA SER A 238 16.61 10.43 -5.00
C SER A 238 16.07 9.23 -5.76
N VAL A 239 14.75 9.06 -5.72
CA VAL A 239 14.04 8.07 -6.52
C VAL A 239 13.06 8.80 -7.42
N ARG A 240 13.16 8.59 -8.72
CA ARG A 240 12.32 9.23 -9.73
C ARG A 240 10.93 8.58 -9.73
N VAL A 241 9.89 9.41 -9.79
CA VAL A 241 8.56 8.96 -10.18
C VAL A 241 8.51 8.95 -11.72
N ALA A 242 8.72 7.79 -12.31
CA ALA A 242 8.87 7.63 -13.75
C ALA A 242 7.52 7.60 -14.48
N GLY A 243 6.49 7.10 -13.81
CA GLY A 243 5.12 7.07 -14.32
C GLY A 243 4.14 6.83 -13.19
N ARG A 244 2.92 7.33 -13.36
CA ARG A 244 1.84 7.17 -12.40
C ARG A 244 0.48 7.20 -13.07
N ALA A 245 -0.47 6.45 -12.55
CA ALA A 245 -1.84 6.50 -13.04
C ALA A 245 -2.83 6.13 -11.94
N GLN A 246 -4.03 6.69 -12.07
CA GLN A 246 -5.18 6.36 -11.25
C GLN A 246 -6.32 5.90 -12.16
N ALA A 247 -7.05 4.88 -11.74
CA ALA A 247 -8.30 4.47 -12.36
C ALA A 247 -9.33 4.09 -11.30
N SER A 248 -10.60 4.26 -11.62
CA SER A 248 -11.70 3.95 -10.72
C SER A 248 -12.64 2.92 -11.32
N GLU A 249 -13.24 2.10 -10.45
CA GLU A 249 -14.34 1.21 -10.79
C GLU A 249 -15.60 1.55 -10.01
N PRO A 250 -16.79 1.09 -10.47
CA PRO A 250 -18.02 1.27 -9.70
C PRO A 250 -17.87 0.71 -8.29
N LEU A 251 -18.27 1.51 -7.27
CA LEU A 251 -18.26 1.07 -5.89
C LEU A 251 -19.14 -0.18 -5.68
N PRO A 252 -20.40 -0.23 -6.16
CA PRO A 252 -21.18 -1.47 -6.08
C PRO A 252 -20.63 -2.54 -7.04
N MET A 253 -20.22 -3.68 -6.50
CA MET A 253 -19.69 -4.82 -7.26
C MET A 253 -20.64 -5.26 -8.38
N ALA A 254 -21.95 -5.28 -8.13
CA ALA A 254 -22.99 -5.66 -9.10
C ALA A 254 -23.07 -4.71 -10.33
N ARG A 255 -22.41 -3.56 -10.31
CA ARG A 255 -22.36 -2.63 -11.45
C ARG A 255 -21.13 -2.80 -12.32
N ARG A 256 -20.21 -3.71 -11.95
CA ARG A 256 -19.00 -3.99 -12.72
C ARG A 256 -19.31 -4.92 -13.87
N ARG A 257 -18.53 -4.81 -14.93
CA ARG A 257 -18.64 -5.70 -16.09
C ARG A 257 -18.34 -7.14 -15.71
N ASP A 258 -17.28 -7.35 -14.96
CA ASP A 258 -16.90 -8.64 -14.37
C ASP A 258 -16.29 -8.38 -12.98
N PRO A 259 -17.00 -8.71 -11.88
CA PRO A 259 -16.49 -8.51 -10.55
C PRO A 259 -15.27 -9.38 -10.23
N LEU A 260 -15.02 -10.45 -10.99
CA LEU A 260 -13.88 -11.34 -10.82
C LEU A 260 -12.63 -10.89 -11.59
N PHE A 261 -12.73 -9.79 -12.36
CA PHE A 261 -11.57 -9.19 -13.01
C PHE A 261 -11.47 -7.70 -12.68
N PHE A 262 -10.33 -7.30 -12.13
CA PHE A 262 -10.11 -5.92 -11.71
C PHE A 262 -9.70 -5.03 -12.89
N ASP A 263 -10.67 -4.60 -13.71
CA ASP A 263 -10.43 -3.73 -14.88
C ASP A 263 -9.72 -2.42 -14.52
N GLY A 264 -10.09 -1.81 -13.38
CA GLY A 264 -9.46 -0.58 -12.89
C GLY A 264 -8.00 -0.79 -12.48
N VAL A 265 -7.67 -1.95 -11.90
CA VAL A 265 -6.28 -2.33 -11.59
C VAL A 265 -5.46 -2.40 -12.87
N ARG A 266 -5.97 -3.14 -13.87
CA ARG A 266 -5.31 -3.26 -15.18
C ARG A 266 -5.12 -1.89 -15.82
N ALA A 267 -6.13 -1.05 -15.81
CA ALA A 267 -6.10 0.28 -16.43
C ALA A 267 -5.03 1.18 -15.77
N ALA A 268 -5.03 1.27 -14.43
CA ALA A 268 -4.06 2.08 -13.70
C ALA A 268 -2.63 1.55 -13.90
N PHE A 269 -2.43 0.24 -13.75
CA PHE A 269 -1.11 -0.36 -13.85
C PHE A 269 -0.51 -0.21 -15.27
N SER A 270 -1.31 -0.53 -16.30
CA SER A 270 -0.85 -0.39 -17.69
C SER A 270 -0.56 1.07 -18.07
N ALA A 271 -1.37 2.02 -17.60
CA ALA A 271 -1.15 3.43 -17.87
C ALA A 271 0.13 3.96 -17.18
N ALA A 272 0.41 3.55 -15.94
CA ALA A 272 1.64 3.92 -15.24
C ALA A 272 2.90 3.36 -15.94
N LEU A 273 2.86 2.12 -16.42
CA LEU A 273 3.94 1.54 -17.22
C LEU A 273 4.14 2.31 -18.54
N ALA A 274 3.04 2.65 -19.23
CA ALA A 274 3.09 3.40 -20.49
C ALA A 274 3.68 4.81 -20.29
N GLU A 275 3.30 5.51 -19.22
CA GLU A 275 3.86 6.82 -18.88
C GLU A 275 5.36 6.74 -18.57
N ALA A 276 5.78 5.69 -17.85
CA ALA A 276 7.19 5.42 -17.59
C ALA A 276 7.97 4.95 -18.84
N ALA A 277 7.29 4.67 -19.95
CA ALA A 277 7.85 4.08 -21.18
C ALA A 277 8.56 2.74 -20.93
N VAL A 278 7.99 1.89 -20.05
CA VAL A 278 8.52 0.57 -19.70
C VAL A 278 7.43 -0.51 -19.85
N THR A 279 7.86 -1.76 -19.88
CA THR A 279 7.01 -2.95 -19.86
C THR A 279 7.04 -3.62 -18.50
N LEU A 280 6.14 -4.56 -18.26
CA LEU A 280 6.13 -5.37 -17.03
C LEU A 280 7.48 -6.10 -16.82
N SER A 281 8.12 -6.56 -17.89
CA SER A 281 9.41 -7.27 -17.81
C SER A 281 10.62 -6.39 -17.47
N ASP A 282 10.46 -5.07 -17.50
CA ASP A 282 11.50 -4.11 -17.13
C ASP A 282 11.49 -3.78 -15.63
N LEU A 283 10.50 -4.29 -14.88
CA LEU A 283 10.42 -4.13 -13.43
C LEU A 283 11.27 -5.18 -12.71
N ASP A 284 11.90 -4.78 -11.62
CA ASP A 284 12.65 -5.66 -10.72
C ASP A 284 11.81 -6.17 -9.54
N LEU A 285 10.75 -5.45 -9.18
CA LEU A 285 9.82 -5.83 -8.12
C LEU A 285 8.50 -5.08 -8.21
N ILE A 286 7.48 -5.64 -7.55
CA ILE A 286 6.18 -5.00 -7.33
C ILE A 286 5.84 -5.04 -5.84
N GLU A 287 5.56 -3.89 -5.21
CA GLU A 287 4.87 -3.81 -3.92
C GLU A 287 3.38 -3.61 -4.20
N THR A 288 2.56 -4.63 -3.94
CA THR A 288 1.14 -4.61 -4.26
C THR A 288 0.25 -4.71 -3.03
N HIS A 289 -1.06 -4.52 -3.22
CA HIS A 289 -2.04 -4.39 -2.15
C HIS A 289 -2.70 -5.73 -1.83
N ASP A 290 -2.10 -6.51 -0.95
CA ASP A 290 -2.55 -7.82 -0.50
C ASP A 290 -3.36 -7.74 0.81
N CYS A 291 -4.37 -6.88 0.87
CA CYS A 291 -5.27 -6.86 2.04
C CYS A 291 -5.93 -8.23 2.27
N PHE A 292 -6.09 -9.00 1.21
CA PHE A 292 -6.42 -10.42 1.19
C PHE A 292 -5.55 -11.13 0.15
N THR A 293 -5.23 -12.41 0.37
CA THR A 293 -4.48 -13.22 -0.61
C THR A 293 -5.23 -13.35 -1.93
N GLN A 294 -6.57 -13.39 -1.88
CA GLN A 294 -7.44 -13.33 -3.07
C GLN A 294 -7.23 -12.05 -3.88
N ALA A 295 -7.04 -10.91 -3.22
CA ALA A 295 -6.76 -9.66 -3.89
C ALA A 295 -5.43 -9.68 -4.62
N GLU A 296 -4.37 -10.21 -4.00
CA GLU A 296 -3.04 -10.35 -4.63
C GLU A 296 -3.11 -11.27 -5.85
N LEU A 297 -3.81 -12.42 -5.74
CA LEU A 297 -3.99 -13.35 -6.84
C LEU A 297 -4.68 -12.69 -8.06
N MET A 298 -5.78 -11.97 -7.84
CA MET A 298 -6.50 -11.27 -8.91
C MET A 298 -5.70 -10.11 -9.49
N GLN A 299 -4.83 -9.47 -8.71
CA GLN A 299 -3.92 -8.44 -9.18
C GLN A 299 -2.85 -9.02 -10.11
N TYR A 300 -2.35 -10.24 -9.88
CA TYR A 300 -1.44 -10.89 -10.82
C TYR A 300 -2.03 -11.01 -12.22
N GLU A 301 -3.31 -11.34 -12.32
CA GLU A 301 -4.03 -11.40 -13.59
C GLU A 301 -4.20 -10.02 -14.22
N ALA A 302 -4.60 -9.03 -13.41
CA ALA A 302 -4.80 -7.67 -13.88
C ALA A 302 -3.49 -6.98 -14.32
N PHE A 303 -2.35 -7.31 -13.71
CA PHE A 303 -1.02 -6.85 -14.13
C PHE A 303 -0.51 -7.52 -15.41
N GLY A 304 -1.13 -8.64 -15.81
CA GLY A 304 -0.71 -9.42 -16.98
C GLY A 304 0.39 -10.44 -16.68
N LEU A 305 0.59 -10.82 -15.40
CA LEU A 305 1.46 -11.93 -15.02
C LEU A 305 0.83 -13.28 -15.38
N ALA A 306 -0.49 -13.34 -15.44
CA ALA A 306 -1.27 -14.48 -15.90
C ALA A 306 -2.51 -14.03 -16.68
N GLU A 307 -3.10 -14.93 -17.47
CA GLU A 307 -4.42 -14.75 -18.05
C GLU A 307 -5.50 -14.77 -16.94
N HIS A 308 -6.67 -14.18 -17.24
CA HIS A 308 -7.81 -14.17 -16.34
C HIS A 308 -8.23 -15.60 -15.91
N GLY A 309 -8.34 -15.83 -14.63
CA GLY A 309 -8.63 -17.14 -14.02
C GLY A 309 -7.40 -18.06 -13.93
N LYS A 310 -6.19 -17.58 -14.21
CA LYS A 310 -4.94 -18.34 -14.18
C LYS A 310 -3.92 -17.82 -13.16
N GLY A 311 -4.31 -16.92 -12.25
CA GLY A 311 -3.41 -16.38 -11.23
C GLY A 311 -2.72 -17.44 -10.38
N ALA A 312 -3.37 -18.58 -10.13
CA ALA A 312 -2.77 -19.70 -9.40
C ALA A 312 -1.53 -20.29 -10.07
N THR A 313 -1.39 -20.23 -11.40
CA THR A 313 -0.22 -20.74 -12.11
C THR A 313 1.04 -19.93 -11.81
N VAL A 314 0.90 -18.60 -11.69
CA VAL A 314 2.00 -17.68 -11.29
C VAL A 314 2.59 -18.08 -9.96
N VAL A 315 1.70 -18.42 -9.02
CA VAL A 315 2.08 -18.84 -7.66
C VAL A 315 2.74 -20.22 -7.67
N ALA A 316 2.17 -21.17 -8.42
CA ALA A 316 2.68 -22.55 -8.51
C ALA A 316 4.08 -22.59 -9.15
N GLU A 317 4.36 -21.72 -10.11
CA GLU A 317 5.66 -21.58 -10.78
C GLU A 317 6.70 -20.79 -9.94
N GLY A 318 6.31 -20.24 -8.80
CA GLY A 318 7.18 -19.43 -7.95
C GLY A 318 7.61 -18.11 -8.58
N LEU A 319 6.89 -17.63 -9.61
CA LEU A 319 7.24 -16.42 -10.36
C LEU A 319 7.36 -15.19 -9.47
N THR A 320 6.54 -15.10 -8.43
CA THR A 320 6.43 -13.94 -7.53
C THR A 320 7.19 -14.12 -6.20
N GLU A 321 7.96 -15.18 -6.06
CA GLU A 321 8.87 -15.37 -4.94
C GLU A 321 9.97 -14.29 -4.93
N ARG A 322 10.62 -14.09 -3.78
CA ARG A 322 11.68 -13.09 -3.64
C ARG A 322 12.85 -13.29 -4.64
N ASP A 323 13.13 -14.53 -4.95
CA ASP A 323 14.13 -14.96 -5.93
C ASP A 323 13.53 -15.38 -7.29
N GLY A 324 12.22 -15.16 -7.44
CA GLY A 324 11.48 -15.38 -8.68
C GLY A 324 11.79 -14.31 -9.73
N ARG A 325 11.26 -14.51 -10.94
CA ARG A 325 11.48 -13.57 -12.05
C ARG A 325 10.82 -12.21 -11.84
N MET A 326 9.72 -12.16 -11.06
CA MET A 326 9.01 -10.93 -10.71
C MET A 326 8.70 -10.92 -9.21
N PRO A 327 9.65 -10.54 -8.35
CA PRO A 327 9.43 -10.46 -6.91
C PRO A 327 8.23 -9.58 -6.54
N VAL A 328 7.30 -10.12 -5.78
CA VAL A 328 6.12 -9.37 -5.31
C VAL A 328 6.07 -9.36 -3.79
N ASN A 329 5.83 -8.18 -3.22
CA ASN A 329 5.72 -7.98 -1.78
C ASN A 329 6.95 -8.47 -1.01
N VAL A 330 8.13 -8.06 -1.46
CA VAL A 330 9.40 -8.39 -0.76
C VAL A 330 9.45 -7.80 0.65
N SER A 331 8.61 -6.80 0.92
CA SER A 331 8.42 -6.22 2.26
C SER A 331 7.59 -7.10 3.21
N GLY A 332 6.99 -8.19 2.71
CA GLY A 332 6.03 -9.01 3.43
C GLY A 332 4.58 -8.63 3.16
N GLY A 333 4.35 -7.66 2.25
CA GLY A 333 3.02 -7.17 1.91
C GLY A 333 2.25 -6.62 3.11
N LEU A 334 0.98 -6.28 2.92
CA LEU A 334 0.08 -5.87 4.00
C LEU A 334 -0.17 -7.04 4.97
N LYS A 335 -0.04 -8.25 4.46
CA LYS A 335 -0.26 -9.51 5.18
C LYS A 335 0.65 -9.67 6.38
N ALA A 336 1.96 -9.51 6.22
CA ALA A 336 2.93 -9.65 7.30
C ALA A 336 3.43 -8.30 7.81
N LYS A 337 3.66 -7.33 6.91
CA LYS A 337 4.08 -5.98 7.31
C LYS A 337 3.05 -5.29 8.17
N GLY A 338 1.76 -5.51 7.91
CA GLY A 338 0.64 -4.82 8.56
C GLY A 338 -0.04 -3.84 7.61
N HIS A 339 -1.28 -3.47 7.98
CA HIS A 339 -2.14 -2.63 7.16
C HIS A 339 -2.80 -1.49 7.96
N PRO A 340 -2.02 -0.52 8.46
CA PRO A 340 -2.61 0.75 8.88
C PRO A 340 -3.15 1.45 7.62
N VAL A 341 -4.47 1.61 7.52
CA VAL A 341 -5.16 1.91 6.25
C VAL A 341 -4.60 3.16 5.58
N GLY A 342 -4.54 4.29 6.29
CA GLY A 342 -4.03 5.55 5.75
C GLY A 342 -2.52 5.55 5.46
N ALA A 343 -1.75 4.73 6.19
CA ALA A 343 -0.29 4.65 6.02
C ALA A 343 0.16 3.77 4.86
N THR A 344 -0.68 2.82 4.44
CA THR A 344 -0.28 1.72 3.55
C THR A 344 0.35 2.19 2.24
N GLY A 345 -0.28 3.10 1.51
CA GLY A 345 0.25 3.57 0.23
C GLY A 345 1.59 4.30 0.39
N VAL A 346 1.73 5.13 1.43
CA VAL A 346 3.01 5.81 1.73
C VAL A 346 4.07 4.79 2.11
N SER A 347 3.74 3.82 2.96
CA SER A 347 4.64 2.72 3.36
C SER A 347 5.17 1.92 2.16
N GLN A 348 4.30 1.54 1.22
CA GLN A 348 4.71 0.82 0.01
C GLN A 348 5.73 1.63 -0.80
N HIS A 349 5.50 2.93 -0.99
CA HIS A 349 6.45 3.80 -1.69
C HIS A 349 7.77 3.96 -0.94
N VAL A 350 7.74 4.10 0.40
CA VAL A 350 8.96 4.15 1.23
C VAL A 350 9.79 2.88 1.06
N LEU A 351 9.16 1.71 1.16
CA LEU A 351 9.88 0.44 1.10
C LEU A 351 10.39 0.13 -0.32
N ALA A 352 9.63 0.49 -1.35
CA ALA A 352 10.09 0.43 -2.73
C ALA A 352 11.28 1.39 -2.97
N ALA A 353 11.20 2.64 -2.49
CA ALA A 353 12.30 3.59 -2.61
C ALA A 353 13.57 3.09 -1.93
N ARG A 354 13.46 2.49 -0.72
CA ARG A 354 14.59 1.87 -0.03
C ARG A 354 15.25 0.75 -0.84
N GLN A 355 14.46 -0.09 -1.53
CA GLN A 355 15.00 -1.11 -2.43
C GLN A 355 15.86 -0.49 -3.54
N LEU A 356 15.36 0.60 -4.13
CA LEU A 356 16.00 1.24 -5.29
C LEU A 356 17.29 2.00 -4.94
N VAL A 357 17.49 2.36 -3.67
CA VAL A 357 18.70 3.06 -3.21
C VAL A 357 19.62 2.20 -2.34
N GLY A 358 19.33 0.90 -2.19
CA GLY A 358 20.17 0.00 -1.39
C GLY A 358 20.00 0.13 0.13
N GLU A 359 18.88 0.66 0.61
CA GLU A 359 18.60 0.90 2.04
C GLU A 359 17.48 0.00 2.61
N ALA A 360 17.18 -1.13 1.96
CA ALA A 360 16.06 -1.99 2.33
C ALA A 360 16.39 -3.03 3.43
N ALA A 361 17.47 -2.86 4.18
CA ALA A 361 17.93 -3.81 5.22
C ALA A 361 18.00 -5.25 4.66
N ASP A 362 17.60 -6.25 5.45
CA ASP A 362 17.63 -7.66 5.03
C ASP A 362 16.64 -8.01 3.90
N MET A 363 15.73 -7.09 3.55
CA MET A 363 14.84 -7.23 2.39
C MET A 363 15.53 -6.94 1.06
N GLN A 364 16.72 -6.34 1.06
CA GLN A 364 17.38 -5.84 -0.12
C GLN A 364 17.50 -6.89 -1.22
N LEU A 365 17.00 -6.58 -2.41
CA LEU A 365 17.22 -7.34 -3.63
C LEU A 365 18.60 -6.97 -4.23
N PRO A 366 19.29 -7.91 -4.89
CA PRO A 366 20.67 -7.68 -5.32
C PRO A 366 20.86 -6.52 -6.31
N SER A 367 19.85 -6.24 -7.15
CA SER A 367 20.01 -5.32 -8.28
C SER A 367 18.75 -4.54 -8.65
N ALA A 368 17.88 -4.19 -7.67
CA ALA A 368 16.67 -3.44 -7.96
C ALA A 368 16.98 -2.01 -8.45
N SER A 369 16.47 -1.65 -9.62
CA SER A 369 16.56 -0.34 -10.24
C SER A 369 15.19 0.26 -10.58
N ARG A 370 14.17 -0.58 -10.80
CA ARG A 370 12.79 -0.22 -11.06
C ARG A 370 11.82 -0.98 -10.19
N ALA A 371 10.89 -0.27 -9.60
CA ALA A 371 9.81 -0.86 -8.81
C ALA A 371 8.47 -0.34 -9.28
N ALA A 372 7.46 -1.20 -9.30
CA ALA A 372 6.09 -0.73 -9.32
C ALA A 372 5.50 -0.76 -7.90
N VAL A 373 4.71 0.25 -7.57
CA VAL A 373 3.87 0.27 -6.37
C VAL A 373 2.43 0.30 -6.85
N PHE A 374 1.64 -0.62 -6.33
CA PHE A 374 0.21 -0.64 -6.57
C PHE A 374 -0.57 -0.61 -5.25
N ASN A 375 -1.50 0.33 -5.14
CA ASN A 375 -2.34 0.49 -3.96
C ASN A 375 -3.80 0.65 -4.37
N MET A 376 -4.70 -0.12 -3.76
CA MET A 376 -6.12 -0.03 -4.05
C MET A 376 -6.95 0.34 -2.82
N GLY A 377 -8.06 1.03 -3.05
CA GLY A 377 -9.09 1.34 -2.07
C GLY A 377 -10.38 0.56 -2.35
N GLY A 378 -10.98 0.04 -1.27
CA GLY A 378 -12.12 -0.87 -1.40
C GLY A 378 -11.73 -2.14 -2.15
N ALA A 379 -12.71 -2.85 -2.69
CA ALA A 379 -12.43 -4.01 -3.56
C ALA A 379 -12.12 -3.50 -4.99
N ALA A 380 -10.93 -2.96 -5.20
CA ALA A 380 -10.44 -2.38 -6.47
C ALA A 380 -11.30 -1.21 -7.01
N VAL A 381 -11.90 -0.39 -6.12
CA VAL A 381 -12.68 0.79 -6.53
C VAL A 381 -11.78 1.94 -6.94
N ALA A 382 -10.80 2.28 -6.08
CA ALA A 382 -9.80 3.30 -6.35
C ALA A 382 -8.43 2.62 -6.53
N ASN A 383 -7.80 2.79 -7.68
CA ASN A 383 -6.60 2.07 -8.06
C ASN A 383 -5.50 3.05 -8.42
N TYR A 384 -4.37 2.99 -7.71
CA TYR A 384 -3.21 3.83 -7.90
C TYR A 384 -1.99 2.99 -8.24
N ALA A 385 -1.36 3.29 -9.35
CA ALA A 385 -0.12 2.65 -9.77
C ALA A 385 0.98 3.70 -9.96
N THR A 386 2.19 3.38 -9.50
CA THR A 386 3.37 4.24 -9.63
C THR A 386 4.55 3.38 -10.07
N VAL A 387 5.31 3.86 -11.04
CA VAL A 387 6.62 3.30 -11.42
C VAL A 387 7.71 4.20 -10.86
N LEU A 388 8.59 3.60 -10.07
CA LEU A 388 9.71 4.27 -9.42
C LEU A 388 11.03 3.81 -10.04
N GLU A 389 11.97 4.73 -10.25
CA GLU A 389 13.31 4.45 -10.74
C GLU A 389 14.36 5.02 -9.79
N GLY A 390 15.31 4.15 -9.39
CA GLY A 390 16.50 4.53 -8.64
C GLY A 390 17.62 4.97 -9.59
N HIS A 391 18.33 6.04 -9.26
CA HIS A 391 19.63 6.35 -9.85
C HIS A 391 20.71 5.78 -8.93
N ARG A 392 21.49 4.85 -9.43
CA ARG A 392 22.73 4.38 -8.80
C ARG A 392 23.88 5.32 -9.16
#